data_d7b77df72f122fc23a8dea79afbe53d2
#
_entry.id   d7b77df72f122fc23a8dea79afbe53d2
#
_cell.length_a   1.000
_cell.length_b   1.000
_cell.length_c   1.000
_cell.angle_alpha   90.00
_cell.angle_beta   90.00
_cell.angle_gamma   90.00
#
_symmetry.space_group_name_H-M   'P 1'
#
loop_
_entity.id
_entity.type
_entity.pdbx_description
1 polymer ?
#
loop_
_entity_poly.entity_id
_entity_poly.type
_entity_poly.pdbx_seq_one_letter_code
_entity_poly.pdbx_strand_id
1 'polypeptide(L)'
;MKDHPLPLAPAVAASLAEWHRMIAERDLAALSALLHPDAVFRSPVAHKPYPGASAVAMILSNVIEVFEGFTYHRQFASADGMNVVLEFSARVGERELKGVDLIRFDEQGRIVDFEVMIRPASALAALGEAMGRRLAAGGR
;
A
#
# COMPACT_ATOMS: atom_id res chain seq x y z
N MET A 1 20.13 6.44 -10.58
CA MET A 1 20.00 7.59 -9.69
C MET A 1 20.59 7.28 -8.33
N LYS A 2 21.28 8.21 -7.78
CA LYS A 2 21.84 8.05 -6.46
C LYS A 2 20.75 8.17 -5.42
N ASP A 3 20.64 7.16 -4.60
CA ASP A 3 19.62 7.16 -3.55
C ASP A 3 20.12 7.89 -2.32
N HIS A 4 19.28 8.80 -1.85
CA HIS A 4 19.52 9.46 -0.57
C HIS A 4 18.51 8.91 0.42
N PRO A 5 18.93 8.63 1.65
CA PRO A 5 17.97 8.19 2.66
C PRO A 5 16.91 9.27 2.87
N LEU A 6 15.65 8.84 3.00
CA LEU A 6 14.59 9.75 3.37
C LEU A 6 14.78 10.21 4.82
N PRO A 7 14.38 11.43 5.16
CA PRO A 7 14.52 11.94 6.52
C PRO A 7 13.44 11.37 7.44
N LEU A 8 13.49 10.06 7.68
CA LEU A 8 12.49 9.34 8.44
C LEU A 8 12.96 9.11 9.87
N ALA A 9 11.99 9.08 10.81
CA ALA A 9 12.28 8.60 12.15
C ALA A 9 12.82 7.16 12.06
N PRO A 10 13.77 6.77 12.94
CA PRO A 10 14.40 5.44 12.80
C PRO A 10 13.43 4.28 12.79
N ALA A 11 12.39 4.30 13.63
CA ALA A 11 11.40 3.23 13.63
C ALA A 11 10.60 3.19 12.34
N VAL A 12 10.30 4.36 11.76
CA VAL A 12 9.60 4.46 10.49
C VAL A 12 10.46 3.93 9.35
N ALA A 13 11.75 4.30 9.35
CA ALA A 13 12.68 3.81 8.33
C ALA A 13 12.78 2.29 8.35
N ALA A 14 12.84 1.69 9.54
CA ALA A 14 12.90 0.24 9.67
C ALA A 14 11.63 -0.43 9.13
N SER A 15 10.47 0.13 9.45
CA SER A 15 9.19 -0.41 8.97
C SER A 15 9.06 -0.26 7.47
N LEU A 16 9.49 0.87 6.92
CA LEU A 16 9.44 1.07 5.47
C LEU A 16 10.32 0.07 4.74
N ALA A 17 11.52 -0.19 5.27
CA ALA A 17 12.41 -1.20 4.69
C ALA A 17 11.77 -2.58 4.69
N GLU A 18 11.08 -2.93 5.78
CA GLU A 18 10.38 -4.21 5.87
C GLU A 18 9.22 -4.27 4.88
N TRP A 19 8.48 -3.17 4.73
CA TRP A 19 7.40 -3.09 3.73
C TRP A 19 7.95 -3.33 2.33
N HIS A 20 9.05 -2.67 1.98
CA HIS A 20 9.65 -2.86 0.65
C HIS A 20 10.10 -4.31 0.43
N ARG A 21 10.63 -4.95 1.47
CA ARG A 21 11.03 -6.35 1.39
C ARG A 21 9.82 -7.25 1.13
N MET A 22 8.73 -7.04 1.87
CA MET A 22 7.51 -7.81 1.68
C MET A 22 6.96 -7.68 0.27
N ILE A 23 6.94 -6.45 -0.27
CA ILE A 23 6.44 -6.22 -1.63
C ILE A 23 7.34 -6.89 -2.66
N ALA A 24 8.66 -6.78 -2.49
CA ALA A 24 9.61 -7.40 -3.43
C ALA A 24 9.47 -8.92 -3.45
N GLU A 25 9.19 -9.52 -2.30
CA GLU A 25 9.02 -10.96 -2.20
C GLU A 25 7.58 -11.41 -2.43
N ARG A 26 6.66 -10.46 -2.61
CA ARG A 26 5.22 -10.68 -2.76
C ARG A 26 4.70 -11.56 -1.62
N ASP A 27 5.15 -11.26 -0.40
CA ASP A 27 4.80 -12.04 0.78
C ASP A 27 4.43 -11.09 1.90
N LEU A 28 3.13 -10.93 2.14
CA LEU A 28 2.59 -10.04 3.16
C LEU A 28 2.16 -10.79 4.42
N ALA A 29 2.66 -12.01 4.61
CA ALA A 29 2.25 -12.83 5.76
C ALA A 29 2.55 -12.15 7.09
N ALA A 30 3.63 -11.37 7.16
CA ALA A 30 4.04 -10.68 8.39
C ALA A 30 3.54 -9.24 8.48
N LEU A 31 2.64 -8.84 7.58
CA LEU A 31 2.18 -7.44 7.54
C LEU A 31 1.55 -6.99 8.86
N SER A 32 0.85 -7.89 9.54
CA SER A 32 0.20 -7.53 10.80
C SER A 32 1.16 -6.92 11.82
N ALA A 33 2.43 -7.34 11.80
CA ALA A 33 3.42 -6.83 12.74
C ALA A 33 3.76 -5.36 12.49
N LEU A 34 3.50 -4.86 11.27
CA LEU A 34 3.74 -3.46 10.92
C LEU A 34 2.53 -2.57 11.16
N LEU A 35 1.37 -3.15 11.47
CA LEU A 35 0.13 -2.38 11.54
C LEU A 35 -0.24 -2.08 12.98
N HIS A 36 -0.65 -0.83 13.22
CA HIS A 36 -1.31 -0.48 14.47
C HIS A 36 -2.66 -1.23 14.51
N PRO A 37 -3.11 -1.70 15.69
CA PRO A 37 -4.42 -2.39 15.75
C PRO A 37 -5.57 -1.59 15.17
N ASP A 38 -5.52 -0.26 15.25
CA ASP A 38 -6.57 0.63 14.75
C ASP A 38 -6.21 1.23 13.39
N ALA A 39 -5.29 0.63 12.65
CA ALA A 39 -4.91 1.11 11.33
C ALA A 39 -6.13 1.17 10.41
N VAL A 40 -6.09 2.11 9.46
CA VAL A 40 -7.19 2.33 8.51
C VAL A 40 -6.64 2.23 7.09
N PHE A 41 -7.39 1.57 6.22
CA PHE A 41 -7.10 1.54 4.78
C PHE A 41 -8.11 2.41 4.04
N ARG A 42 -7.62 3.25 3.13
CA ARG A 42 -8.47 4.10 2.29
C ARG A 42 -8.27 3.69 0.84
N SER A 43 -9.31 3.06 0.30
CA SER A 43 -9.29 2.50 -1.05
C SER A 43 -9.43 3.60 -2.11
N PRO A 44 -8.79 3.45 -3.27
CA PRO A 44 -9.03 4.39 -4.38
C PRO A 44 -10.39 4.19 -5.03
N VAL A 45 -11.08 3.07 -4.72
CA VAL A 45 -12.36 2.73 -5.33
C VAL A 45 -13.53 3.09 -4.43
N ALA A 46 -13.40 2.84 -3.13
CA ALA A 46 -14.48 3.05 -2.18
C ALA A 46 -14.22 4.29 -1.32
N HIS A 47 -15.25 5.10 -1.11
CA HIS A 47 -15.11 6.31 -0.31
C HIS A 47 -14.97 5.99 1.18
N LYS A 48 -15.67 4.97 1.65
CA LYS A 48 -15.72 4.65 3.07
C LYS A 48 -14.44 3.93 3.50
N PRO A 49 -13.78 4.38 4.56
CA PRO A 49 -12.53 3.71 4.99
C PRO A 49 -12.80 2.33 5.60
N TYR A 50 -11.78 1.49 5.59
CA TYR A 50 -11.81 0.15 6.16
C TYR A 50 -10.98 0.17 7.44
N PRO A 51 -11.62 0.12 8.62
CA PRO A 51 -10.88 0.23 9.88
C PRO A 51 -10.41 -1.13 10.38
N GLY A 52 -9.26 -1.08 11.07
CA GLY A 52 -8.72 -2.24 11.77
C GLY A 52 -7.61 -2.94 11.01
N ALA A 53 -6.61 -3.41 11.75
CA ALA A 53 -5.44 -4.05 11.17
C ALA A 53 -5.82 -5.27 10.33
N SER A 54 -6.80 -6.06 10.77
CA SER A 54 -7.20 -7.24 10.02
C SER A 54 -7.76 -6.88 8.65
N ALA A 55 -8.59 -5.83 8.58
CA ALA A 55 -9.15 -5.38 7.31
C ALA A 55 -8.05 -4.86 6.39
N VAL A 56 -7.12 -4.07 6.94
CA VAL A 56 -6.00 -3.53 6.15
C VAL A 56 -5.16 -4.67 5.58
N ALA A 57 -4.80 -5.63 6.42
CA ALA A 57 -3.97 -6.76 5.98
C ALA A 57 -4.68 -7.58 4.91
N MET A 58 -5.97 -7.82 5.07
CA MET A 58 -6.76 -8.60 4.12
C MET A 58 -6.80 -7.91 2.76
N ILE A 59 -7.07 -6.60 2.74
CA ILE A 59 -7.17 -5.87 1.49
C ILE A 59 -5.82 -5.81 0.78
N LEU A 60 -4.75 -5.48 1.49
CA LEU A 60 -3.43 -5.38 0.87
C LEU A 60 -2.93 -6.72 0.37
N SER A 61 -3.20 -7.80 1.12
CA SER A 61 -2.81 -9.15 0.70
C SER A 61 -3.53 -9.58 -0.57
N ASN A 62 -4.77 -9.13 -0.77
CA ASN A 62 -5.51 -9.45 -1.98
C ASN A 62 -5.09 -8.58 -3.15
N VAL A 63 -4.88 -7.28 -2.94
CA VAL A 63 -4.55 -6.39 -4.05
C VAL A 63 -3.18 -6.71 -4.65
N ILE A 64 -2.22 -7.17 -3.83
CA ILE A 64 -0.90 -7.53 -4.37
C ILE A 64 -0.99 -8.70 -5.34
N GLU A 65 -2.00 -9.57 -5.18
CA GLU A 65 -2.22 -10.67 -6.09
C GLU A 65 -2.89 -10.24 -7.40
N VAL A 66 -3.60 -9.11 -7.37
CA VAL A 66 -4.27 -8.58 -8.56
C VAL A 66 -3.29 -7.80 -9.43
N PHE A 67 -2.37 -7.07 -8.81
CA PHE A 67 -1.40 -6.27 -9.57
C PHE A 67 -0.37 -7.16 -10.26
N GLU A 68 -0.06 -6.80 -11.52
CA GLU A 68 1.02 -7.43 -12.28
C GLU A 68 2.08 -6.40 -12.60
N GLY A 69 3.34 -6.80 -12.55
CA GLY A 69 4.45 -5.91 -12.87
C GLY A 69 4.58 -4.73 -11.91
N PHE A 70 4.21 -4.94 -10.66
CA PHE A 70 4.23 -3.87 -9.65
C PHE A 70 5.66 -3.39 -9.44
N THR A 71 5.85 -2.06 -9.53
CA THR A 71 7.18 -1.44 -9.39
C THR A 71 7.03 -0.10 -8.69
N TYR A 72 7.84 0.11 -7.65
CA TYR A 72 7.93 1.42 -7.01
C TYR A 72 8.92 2.31 -7.76
N HIS A 73 8.66 3.60 -7.80
CA HIS A 73 9.48 4.59 -8.49
C HIS A 73 9.97 5.65 -7.50
N ARG A 74 9.30 6.81 -7.44
CA ARG A 74 9.75 7.91 -6.57
C ARG A 74 9.18 7.75 -5.17
N GLN A 75 9.92 8.22 -4.17
CA GLN A 75 9.42 8.25 -2.81
C GLN A 75 9.68 9.62 -2.20
N PHE A 76 8.76 10.01 -1.33
CA PHE A 76 8.79 11.31 -0.67
C PHE A 76 8.45 11.12 0.80
N ALA A 77 8.99 12.00 1.65
CA ALA A 77 8.70 11.95 3.08
C ALA A 77 8.27 13.32 3.57
N SER A 78 7.39 13.35 4.55
CA SER A 78 7.01 14.59 5.21
C SER A 78 8.15 15.07 6.10
N ALA A 79 8.12 16.37 6.44
CA ALA A 79 9.18 16.99 7.21
C ALA A 79 9.35 16.35 8.60
N ASP A 80 8.25 15.84 9.20
CA ASP A 80 8.32 15.22 10.52
C ASP A 80 8.81 13.77 10.47
N GLY A 81 9.04 13.21 9.28
CA GLY A 81 9.56 11.86 9.15
C GLY A 81 8.55 10.76 9.44
N MET A 82 7.27 11.09 9.51
CA MET A 82 6.23 10.15 9.90
C MET A 82 5.33 9.72 8.75
N ASN A 83 5.44 10.37 7.60
CA ASN A 83 4.60 10.06 6.43
C ASN A 83 5.49 9.82 5.22
N VAL A 84 5.10 8.84 4.39
CA VAL A 84 5.80 8.61 3.12
C VAL A 84 4.78 8.53 2.01
N VAL A 85 5.21 8.93 0.80
CA VAL A 85 4.45 8.74 -0.43
C VAL A 85 5.31 7.87 -1.33
N LEU A 86 4.76 6.74 -1.76
CA LEU A 86 5.46 5.78 -2.63
C LEU A 86 4.73 5.73 -3.96
N GLU A 87 5.37 6.23 -5.00
CA GLU A 87 4.81 6.18 -6.35
C GLU A 87 5.04 4.80 -6.95
N PHE A 88 4.01 4.23 -7.58
CA PHE A 88 4.14 2.91 -8.18
C PHE A 88 3.47 2.85 -9.53
N SER A 89 3.84 1.83 -10.32
CA SER A 89 3.13 1.46 -11.53
C SER A 89 2.84 -0.03 -11.50
N ALA A 90 1.81 -0.44 -12.22
CA ALA A 90 1.40 -1.84 -12.29
C ALA A 90 0.44 -2.02 -13.45
N ARG A 91 -0.02 -3.25 -13.64
CA ARG A 91 -1.09 -3.57 -14.59
C ARG A 91 -2.15 -4.37 -13.89
N VAL A 92 -3.38 -4.21 -14.37
CA VAL A 92 -4.48 -5.12 -14.06
C VAL A 92 -4.99 -5.61 -15.40
N GLY A 93 -4.68 -6.86 -15.71
CA GLY A 93 -4.90 -7.37 -17.05
C GLY A 93 -4.06 -6.58 -18.05
N GLU A 94 -4.71 -5.97 -19.04
CA GLU A 94 -4.02 -5.16 -20.04
C GLU A 94 -4.02 -3.67 -19.71
N ARG A 95 -4.62 -3.29 -18.58
CA ARG A 95 -4.72 -1.88 -18.20
C ARG A 95 -3.53 -1.47 -17.36
N GLU A 96 -2.75 -0.53 -17.87
CA GLU A 96 -1.62 0.01 -17.11
C GLU A 96 -2.12 1.11 -16.19
N LEU A 97 -1.55 1.16 -15.00
CA LEU A 97 -1.92 2.16 -14.02
C LEU A 97 -0.71 2.71 -13.31
N LYS A 98 -0.92 3.85 -12.69
CA LYS A 98 0.05 4.51 -11.85
C LYS A 98 -0.67 4.98 -10.60
N GLY A 99 -0.01 4.88 -9.46
CA GLY A 99 -0.63 5.32 -8.23
C GLY A 99 0.38 5.75 -7.21
N VAL A 100 -0.15 6.12 -6.05
CA VAL A 100 0.67 6.45 -4.89
C VAL A 100 0.07 5.78 -3.66
N ASP A 101 0.95 5.26 -2.82
CA ASP A 101 0.61 4.87 -1.46
C ASP A 101 0.98 6.04 -0.56
N LEU A 102 0.02 6.50 0.24
CA LEU A 102 0.28 7.50 1.26
C LEU A 102 0.21 6.78 2.60
N ILE A 103 1.35 6.65 3.27
CA ILE A 103 1.43 5.83 4.47
C ILE A 103 1.84 6.70 5.64
N ARG A 104 1.05 6.66 6.71
CA ARG A 104 1.36 7.36 7.95
C ARG A 104 1.71 6.35 9.02
N PHE A 105 2.77 6.66 9.78
CA PHE A 105 3.28 5.78 10.84
C PHE A 105 3.14 6.46 12.19
N ASP A 106 3.12 5.67 13.27
CA ASP A 106 3.19 6.21 14.62
C ASP A 106 4.65 6.21 15.09
N GLU A 107 4.87 6.62 16.34
CA GLU A 107 6.22 6.76 16.87
C GLU A 107 6.95 5.44 17.03
N GLN A 108 6.22 4.33 17.11
CA GLN A 108 6.80 2.99 17.15
C GLN A 108 7.05 2.44 15.75
N GLY A 109 6.73 3.20 14.70
CA GLY A 109 6.91 2.75 13.34
C GLY A 109 5.79 1.87 12.83
N ARG A 110 4.65 1.81 13.53
CA ARG A 110 3.52 1.04 13.04
C ARG A 110 2.68 1.90 12.10
N ILE A 111 2.14 1.27 11.08
CA ILE A 111 1.28 1.94 10.09
C ILE A 111 -0.05 2.23 10.74
N VAL A 112 -0.49 3.51 10.70
CA VAL A 112 -1.79 3.91 11.25
C VAL A 112 -2.77 4.29 10.14
N ASP A 113 -2.29 4.67 8.95
CA ASP A 113 -3.17 5.05 7.85
C ASP A 113 -2.46 4.66 6.56
N PHE A 114 -3.18 4.00 5.66
CA PHE A 114 -2.65 3.57 4.37
C PHE A 114 -3.69 3.93 3.31
N GLU A 115 -3.38 4.95 2.52
CA GLU A 115 -4.29 5.45 1.50
C GLU A 115 -3.68 5.24 0.13
N VAL A 116 -4.51 4.86 -0.86
CA VAL A 116 -4.05 4.61 -2.22
C VAL A 116 -4.85 5.47 -3.19
N MET A 117 -4.14 6.13 -4.11
CA MET A 117 -4.76 6.88 -5.20
C MET A 117 -4.20 6.34 -6.52
N ILE A 118 -5.06 6.19 -7.53
CA ILE A 118 -4.68 5.54 -8.78
C ILE A 118 -5.27 6.28 -9.98
N ARG A 119 -4.49 6.33 -11.05
CA ARG A 119 -4.90 6.84 -12.35
C ARG A 119 -4.54 5.82 -13.44
N PRO A 120 -5.16 5.85 -14.65
CA PRO A 120 -6.34 6.64 -15.00
C PRO A 120 -7.64 5.94 -14.58
N ALA A 121 -8.77 6.61 -14.80
CA ALA A 121 -10.06 6.08 -14.35
C ALA A 121 -10.37 4.71 -14.92
N SER A 122 -9.99 4.44 -16.17
CA SER A 122 -10.26 3.14 -16.79
C SER A 122 -9.51 2.00 -16.09
N ALA A 123 -8.26 2.24 -15.67
CA ALA A 123 -7.49 1.24 -14.95
C ALA A 123 -8.01 1.07 -13.52
N LEU A 124 -8.45 2.17 -12.90
CA LEU A 124 -9.06 2.13 -11.59
C LEU A 124 -10.32 1.28 -11.61
N ALA A 125 -11.16 1.44 -12.66
CA ALA A 125 -12.36 0.63 -12.81
C ALA A 125 -12.02 -0.85 -12.96
N ALA A 126 -10.97 -1.17 -13.74
CA ALA A 126 -10.53 -2.55 -13.91
C ALA A 126 -10.07 -3.15 -12.57
N LEU A 127 -9.36 -2.36 -11.77
CA LEU A 127 -8.93 -2.81 -10.45
C LEU A 127 -10.14 -3.07 -9.56
N GLY A 128 -11.12 -2.17 -9.56
CA GLY A 128 -12.33 -2.33 -8.76
C GLY A 128 -13.08 -3.61 -9.11
N GLU A 129 -13.20 -3.91 -10.41
CA GLU A 129 -13.84 -5.14 -10.86
C GLU A 129 -13.06 -6.38 -10.43
N ALA A 130 -11.74 -6.35 -10.60
CA ALA A 130 -10.90 -7.50 -10.24
C ALA A 130 -10.95 -7.78 -8.74
N MET A 131 -10.89 -6.71 -7.92
CA MET A 131 -10.98 -6.87 -6.47
C MET A 131 -12.36 -7.36 -6.06
N GLY A 132 -13.42 -6.84 -6.69
CA GLY A 132 -14.78 -7.28 -6.40
C GLY A 132 -14.95 -8.76 -6.65
N ARG A 133 -14.45 -9.26 -7.80
CA ARG A 133 -14.53 -10.69 -8.13
C ARG A 133 -13.73 -11.52 -7.13
N ARG A 134 -12.54 -11.05 -6.78
CA ARG A 134 -11.65 -11.80 -5.89
C ARG A 134 -12.24 -11.91 -4.47
N LEU A 135 -12.80 -10.80 -3.95
CA LEU A 135 -13.39 -10.80 -2.61
C LEU A 135 -14.69 -11.60 -2.60
N ALA A 136 -15.48 -11.54 -3.67
CA ALA A 136 -16.71 -12.33 -3.78
C ALA A 136 -16.40 -13.83 -3.81
N ALA A 137 -15.23 -14.22 -4.33
CA ALA A 137 -14.81 -15.61 -4.37
C ALA A 137 -14.13 -16.05 -3.07
N GLY A 138 -14.20 -15.23 -2.01
CA GLY A 138 -13.63 -15.57 -0.70
C GLY A 138 -12.14 -15.32 -0.63
N GLY A 139 -11.65 -14.26 -1.30
CA GLY A 139 -10.24 -13.88 -1.25
C GLY A 139 -9.77 -13.62 0.16
N ARG A 140 -8.48 -13.88 0.43
CA ARG A 140 -7.90 -13.73 1.77
C ARG A 140 -6.74 -12.77 1.74
#